data_05b9a3f6ecb7cac7e6cdc307701e674f
#
_entry.id   05b9a3f6ecb7cac7e6cdc307701e674f
#
_cell.length_a   1.000
_cell.length_b   1.000
_cell.length_c   1.000
_cell.angle_alpha   90.00
_cell.angle_beta   90.00
_cell.angle_gamma   90.00
#
_symmetry.space_group_name_H-M   'P 1'
#
loop_
_entity.id
_entity.type
_entity.pdbx_description
1 polymer ?
#
loop_
_entity_poly.entity_id
_entity_poly.type
_entity_poly.pdbx_seq_one_letter_code
_entity_poly.pdbx_strand_id
1 'polypeptide(L)'
;VETKVIAVLNFTGGNRTRTRHVGNLGITVSKRFWECGIGSKMLRELLSWARKTDPIRKINLKVRTDNVRAIRFYKKFGFKEEGRISRDSNIGGQFYDNLCMGLKIDK
;
A
#
# COMPACT_ATOMS: atom_id res chain seq x y z
N VAL A 1 -26.65 -14.85 0.65
CA VAL A 1 -26.03 -13.53 0.77
C VAL A 1 -24.93 -13.43 -0.24
N GLU A 2 -25.04 -12.44 -1.06
CA GLU A 2 -24.01 -12.14 -2.02
C GLU A 2 -22.78 -11.61 -1.28
N THR A 3 -21.66 -12.30 -1.43
CA THR A 3 -20.41 -11.85 -0.82
C THR A 3 -19.69 -10.93 -1.80
N LYS A 4 -19.55 -9.67 -1.44
CA LYS A 4 -18.74 -8.73 -2.22
C LYS A 4 -17.44 -8.46 -1.51
N VAL A 5 -16.36 -8.49 -2.27
CA VAL A 5 -15.09 -8.02 -1.77
C VAL A 5 -15.09 -6.51 -1.86
N ILE A 6 -15.24 -5.83 -0.74
CA ILE A 6 -15.26 -4.37 -0.69
C ILE A 6 -13.89 -3.77 -0.44
N ALA A 7 -12.98 -4.56 0.12
CA ALA A 7 -11.61 -4.13 0.36
C ALA A 7 -10.70 -5.35 0.40
N VAL A 8 -9.50 -5.21 -0.13
CA VAL A 8 -8.47 -6.25 -0.09
C VAL A 8 -7.17 -5.63 0.38
N LEU A 9 -6.58 -6.24 1.39
CA LEU A 9 -5.25 -5.87 1.88
C LEU A 9 -4.30 -7.03 1.59
N ASN A 10 -3.26 -6.78 0.82
CA ASN A 10 -2.21 -7.74 0.56
C ASN A 10 -0.91 -7.25 1.16
N PHE A 11 -0.21 -8.13 1.84
CA PHE A 11 1.09 -7.82 2.39
C PHE A 11 2.03 -8.99 2.15
N THR A 12 3.12 -8.73 1.44
CA THR A 12 4.09 -9.75 1.08
C THR A 12 5.45 -9.35 1.63
N GLY A 13 6.02 -10.17 2.49
CA GLY A 13 7.36 -9.93 3.03
C GLY A 13 8.44 -10.47 2.12
N GLY A 14 9.66 -9.97 2.30
CA GLY A 14 10.83 -10.48 1.62
C GLY A 14 11.24 -11.86 2.15
N ASN A 15 11.67 -12.74 1.25
CA ASN A 15 12.06 -14.10 1.59
C ASN A 15 13.56 -14.25 1.90
N ARG A 16 14.35 -13.25 1.54
CA ARG A 16 15.80 -13.29 1.72
C ARG A 16 16.21 -12.56 2.98
N THR A 17 17.30 -13.01 3.59
CA THR A 17 17.82 -12.38 4.82
C THR A 17 17.96 -10.86 4.69
N ARG A 18 18.43 -10.38 3.54
CA ARG A 18 18.66 -8.95 3.33
C ARG A 18 17.37 -8.13 3.17
N THR A 19 16.25 -8.77 2.80
CA THR A 19 15.01 -8.08 2.50
C THR A 19 13.83 -8.52 3.37
N ARG A 20 14.05 -9.40 4.33
CA ARG A 20 12.95 -9.90 5.18
C ARG A 20 12.33 -8.82 6.06
N HIS A 21 13.04 -7.69 6.25
CA HIS A 21 12.52 -6.53 7.00
C HIS A 21 11.59 -5.63 6.17
N VAL A 22 11.44 -5.92 4.89
CA VAL A 22 10.64 -5.11 3.98
C VAL A 22 9.39 -5.87 3.59
N GLY A 23 8.24 -5.22 3.71
CA GLY A 23 6.98 -5.75 3.22
C GLY A 23 6.42 -4.88 2.11
N ASN A 24 5.75 -5.50 1.15
CA ASN A 24 5.07 -4.80 0.07
C ASN A 24 3.57 -4.84 0.32
N LEU A 25 2.95 -3.66 0.30
CA LEU A 25 1.54 -3.48 0.63
C LEU A 25 0.72 -3.22 -0.63
N GLY A 26 -0.41 -3.89 -0.74
CA GLY A 26 -1.43 -3.56 -1.70
C GLY A 26 -2.77 -3.42 -1.00
N ILE A 27 -3.47 -2.32 -1.21
CA ILE A 27 -4.82 -2.11 -0.71
C ILE A 27 -5.72 -1.78 -1.88
N THR A 28 -6.82 -2.51 -1.99
CA THR A 28 -7.87 -2.21 -2.96
C THR A 28 -9.18 -2.09 -2.22
N VAL A 29 -9.86 -0.97 -2.39
CA VAL A 29 -11.17 -0.73 -1.79
C VAL A 29 -12.15 -0.43 -2.93
N SER A 30 -13.30 -1.09 -2.91
CA SER A 30 -14.35 -0.82 -3.88
C SER A 30 -14.71 0.67 -3.86
N LYS A 31 -14.86 1.27 -5.04
CA LYS A 31 -15.14 2.69 -5.17
C LYS A 31 -16.33 3.16 -4.33
N ARG A 32 -17.34 2.31 -4.18
CA ARG A 32 -18.53 2.60 -3.38
C ARG A 32 -18.22 2.86 -1.90
N PHE A 33 -17.10 2.34 -1.41
CA PHE A 33 -16.76 2.38 0.01
C PHE A 33 -15.54 3.24 0.33
N TRP A 34 -15.10 4.07 -0.62
CA TRP A 34 -13.91 4.91 -0.42
C TRP A 34 -14.05 5.87 0.77
N GLU A 35 -15.26 6.35 1.02
CA GLU A 35 -15.52 7.32 2.10
C GLU A 35 -15.94 6.66 3.41
N CYS A 36 -16.00 5.34 3.48
CA CYS A 36 -16.48 4.63 4.66
C CYS A 36 -15.42 4.36 5.73
N GLY A 37 -14.18 4.78 5.48
CA GLY A 37 -13.10 4.57 6.45
C GLY A 37 -12.55 3.15 6.50
N ILE A 38 -12.96 2.27 5.60
CA ILE A 38 -12.51 0.88 5.57
C ILE A 38 -11.02 0.78 5.30
N GLY A 39 -10.53 1.53 4.31
CA GLY A 39 -9.10 1.56 4.01
C GLY A 39 -8.27 2.06 5.17
N SER A 40 -8.74 3.10 5.86
CA SER A 40 -8.06 3.64 7.04
C SER A 40 -7.98 2.62 8.17
N LYS A 41 -9.08 1.91 8.41
CA LYS A 41 -9.12 0.88 9.45
C LYS A 41 -8.14 -0.25 9.12
N MET A 42 -8.17 -0.73 7.88
CA MET A 42 -7.28 -1.80 7.44
C MET A 42 -5.81 -1.40 7.57
N LEU A 43 -5.48 -0.18 7.16
CA LEU A 43 -4.11 0.29 7.22
C LEU A 43 -3.64 0.50 8.66
N ARG A 44 -4.48 1.04 9.54
CA ARG A 44 -4.14 1.17 10.96
C ARG A 44 -3.88 -0.18 11.60
N GLU A 45 -4.67 -1.19 11.30
CA GLU A 45 -4.48 -2.53 11.83
C GLU A 45 -3.17 -3.14 11.32
N LEU A 46 -2.87 -2.96 10.02
CA LEU A 46 -1.61 -3.43 9.47
C LEU A 46 -0.40 -2.77 10.13
N LEU A 47 -0.44 -1.46 10.32
CA LEU A 47 0.66 -0.73 10.94
C LEU A 47 0.87 -1.15 12.39
N SER A 48 -0.22 -1.37 13.12
CA SER A 48 -0.14 -1.89 14.48
C SER A 48 0.52 -3.27 14.51
N TRP A 49 0.11 -4.15 13.61
CA TRP A 49 0.70 -5.48 13.48
C TRP A 49 2.18 -5.40 13.10
N ALA A 50 2.53 -4.55 12.15
CA ALA A 50 3.92 -4.43 11.70
C ALA A 50 4.85 -3.96 12.81
N ARG A 51 4.37 -3.05 13.68
CA ARG A 51 5.15 -2.57 14.80
C ARG A 51 5.43 -3.66 15.82
N LYS A 52 4.57 -4.67 15.91
CA LYS A 52 4.69 -5.79 16.85
C LYS A 52 5.37 -6.99 16.24
N THR A 53 5.65 -6.97 14.97
CA THR A 53 6.16 -8.13 14.23
C THR A 53 7.60 -7.92 13.81
N ASP A 54 8.50 -8.71 14.37
CA ASP A 54 9.84 -8.82 13.81
C ASP A 54 9.75 -9.73 12.58
N PRO A 55 10.50 -9.45 11.55
CA PRO A 55 11.53 -8.43 11.40
C PRO A 55 11.09 -7.15 10.69
N ILE A 56 9.80 -6.84 10.59
CA ILE A 56 9.30 -5.76 9.74
C ILE A 56 9.83 -4.38 10.17
N ARG A 57 10.52 -3.69 9.27
CA ARG A 57 11.10 -2.37 9.50
C ARG A 57 10.78 -1.39 8.38
N LYS A 58 10.13 -1.84 7.32
CA LYS A 58 9.79 -0.99 6.17
C LYS A 58 8.58 -1.56 5.46
N ILE A 59 7.68 -0.67 5.06
CA ILE A 59 6.54 -1.03 4.22
C ILE A 59 6.61 -0.21 2.95
N ASN A 60 6.61 -0.88 1.81
CA ASN A 60 6.62 -0.24 0.50
C ASN A 60 5.30 -0.47 -0.21
N LEU A 61 4.91 0.49 -1.03
CA LEU A 61 3.76 0.36 -1.91
C LEU A 61 4.00 1.11 -3.21
N LYS A 62 3.18 0.79 -4.21
CA LYS A 62 3.14 1.53 -5.47
C LYS A 62 1.73 2.05 -5.67
N VAL A 63 1.63 3.26 -6.21
CA VAL A 63 0.36 3.88 -6.53
C VAL A 63 0.50 4.65 -7.85
N ARG A 64 -0.55 4.61 -8.69
CA ARG A 64 -0.51 5.35 -9.94
C ARG A 64 -0.35 6.84 -9.65
N THR A 65 0.49 7.50 -10.45
CA THR A 65 0.78 8.94 -10.24
C THR A 65 -0.44 9.83 -10.40
N ASP A 66 -1.45 9.37 -11.16
CA ASP A 66 -2.70 10.11 -11.33
C ASP A 66 -3.72 9.86 -10.22
N ASN A 67 -3.45 8.93 -9.32
CA ASN A 67 -4.34 8.63 -8.21
C ASN A 67 -4.04 9.53 -7.01
N VAL A 68 -4.38 10.80 -7.15
CA VAL A 68 -4.10 11.82 -6.13
C VAL A 68 -4.74 11.47 -4.79
N ARG A 69 -5.95 10.90 -4.83
CA ARG A 69 -6.68 10.51 -3.61
C ARG A 69 -5.91 9.47 -2.80
N ALA A 70 -5.42 8.43 -3.46
CA ALA A 70 -4.64 7.39 -2.79
C ALA A 70 -3.32 7.94 -2.25
N ILE A 71 -2.64 8.77 -3.03
CA ILE A 71 -1.38 9.39 -2.60
C ILE A 71 -1.59 10.21 -1.33
N ARG A 72 -2.64 11.01 -1.28
CA ARG A 72 -2.97 11.79 -0.07
C ARG A 72 -3.28 10.90 1.12
N PHE A 73 -4.02 9.82 0.86
CA PHE A 73 -4.38 8.84 1.89
C PHE A 73 -3.13 8.23 2.53
N TYR A 74 -2.18 7.77 1.71
CA TYR A 74 -0.95 7.19 2.24
C TYR A 74 -0.08 8.21 2.95
N LYS A 75 -0.01 9.45 2.45
CA LYS A 75 0.74 10.51 3.13
C LYS A 75 0.20 10.82 4.52
N LYS A 76 -1.11 10.70 4.74
CA LYS A 76 -1.71 10.88 6.06
C LYS A 76 -1.19 9.86 7.08
N PHE A 77 -0.80 8.69 6.64
CA PHE A 77 -0.25 7.65 7.50
C PHE A 77 1.27 7.70 7.62
N GLY A 78 1.89 8.69 7.00
CA GLY A 78 3.33 8.88 7.12
C GLY A 78 4.16 8.33 5.99
N PHE A 79 3.53 7.75 4.96
CA PHE A 79 4.25 7.28 3.78
C PHE A 79 4.85 8.45 3.03
N LYS A 80 6.07 8.27 2.54
CA LYS A 80 6.81 9.28 1.79
C LYS A 80 7.11 8.79 0.39
N GLU A 81 7.18 9.72 -0.55
CA GLU A 81 7.55 9.41 -1.94
C GLU A 81 9.02 9.02 -2.00
N GLU A 82 9.31 7.92 -2.67
CA GLU A 82 10.67 7.40 -2.79
C GLU A 82 11.15 7.30 -4.22
N GLY A 83 10.25 7.37 -5.18
CA GLY A 83 10.62 7.31 -6.59
C GLY A 83 9.41 7.16 -7.49
N ARG A 84 9.65 7.26 -8.78
CA ARG A 84 8.64 7.14 -9.80
C ARG A 84 9.14 6.19 -10.89
N ILE A 85 8.29 5.24 -11.28
CA ILE A 85 8.59 4.29 -12.34
C ILE A 85 7.71 4.61 -13.53
N SER A 86 8.32 4.98 -14.64
CA SER A 86 7.58 5.28 -15.85
C SER A 86 7.11 4.00 -16.53
N ARG A 87 5.92 4.06 -17.12
CA ARG A 87 5.31 2.94 -17.85
C ARG A 87 5.32 1.63 -17.08
N ASP A 88 5.07 1.70 -15.78
CA ASP A 88 5.13 0.53 -14.92
C ASP A 88 3.87 -0.33 -15.00
N SER A 89 2.74 0.25 -15.38
CA SER A 89 1.48 -0.47 -15.56
C SER A 89 0.93 -0.28 -16.97
N ASN A 90 0.38 -1.37 -17.53
CA ASN A 90 -0.32 -1.35 -18.82
C ASN A 90 -1.75 -1.80 -18.57
N ILE A 91 -2.70 -0.89 -18.79
CA ILE A 91 -4.13 -1.17 -18.59
C ILE A 91 -4.86 -0.83 -19.89
N GLY A 92 -5.38 -1.87 -20.54
CA GLY A 92 -6.11 -1.69 -21.80
C GLY A 92 -5.28 -1.07 -22.91
N GLY A 93 -3.97 -1.33 -22.95
CA GLY A 93 -3.06 -0.79 -23.94
C GLY A 93 -2.51 0.59 -23.62
N GLN A 94 -2.92 1.18 -22.49
CA GLN A 94 -2.43 2.47 -22.06
C GLN A 94 -1.43 2.31 -20.91
N PHE A 95 -0.31 3.02 -21.01
CA PHE A 95 0.73 2.95 -19.99
C PHE A 95 0.52 4.00 -18.91
N TYR A 96 0.82 3.61 -17.69
CA TYR A 96 0.74 4.49 -16.53
C TYR A 96 2.04 4.44 -15.72
N ASP A 97 2.40 5.59 -15.17
CA ASP A 97 3.52 5.66 -14.24
C ASP A 97 3.04 5.33 -12.84
N ASN A 98 3.91 4.73 -12.04
CA ASN A 98 3.64 4.46 -10.63
C ASN A 98 4.61 5.23 -9.74
N LEU A 99 4.08 5.70 -8.62
CA LEU A 99 4.85 6.32 -7.57
C LEU A 99 5.17 5.28 -6.52
N CYS A 100 6.43 5.17 -6.16
CA CYS A 100 6.86 4.30 -5.06
C CYS A 100 6.83 5.10 -3.78
N MET A 101 6.15 4.57 -2.78
CA MET A 101 6.07 5.19 -1.45
C MET A 101 6.51 4.20 -0.39
N GLY A 102 7.06 4.72 0.68
CA GLY A 102 7.56 3.89 1.76
C GLY A 102 7.32 4.49 3.13
N LEU A 103 7.19 3.61 4.11
CA LEU A 103 7.06 3.97 5.52
C LEU A 103 8.07 3.18 6.33
N LYS A 104 8.91 3.88 7.08
CA LYS A 104 9.82 3.24 8.03
C LYS A 104 9.05 2.83 9.28
N ILE A 105 9.26 1.62 9.72
CA ILE A 105 8.66 1.10 10.95
C ILE A 105 9.70 1.15 12.04
N ASP A 106 9.56 2.09 12.94
CA ASP A 106 10.44 2.23 14.10
C ASP A 106 9.83 1.52 15.30
N LYS A 107 10.67 0.85 16.05
CA LYS A 107 10.25 0.03 17.18
C LYS A 107 11.01 0.40 18.44
#